data_c6d58f2d772242c70324409e5e4bbf14
#
_entry.id   c6d58f2d772242c70324409e5e4bbf14
#
_cell.length_a   1.000
_cell.length_b   1.000
_cell.length_c   1.000
_cell.angle_alpha   90.00
_cell.angle_beta   90.00
_cell.angle_gamma   90.00
#
_symmetry.space_group_name_H-M   'P 1'
#
loop_
_entity.id
_entity.type
_entity.pdbx_description
1 polymer ?
#
loop_
_entity_poly.entity_id
_entity_poly.type
_entity_poly.pdbx_seq_one_letter_code
_entity_poly.pdbx_strand_id
1 'polypeptide(L)'
;MSEDSIFNKWKLSSPYVKWSTAIIAGWIVLILLIQLMNSMSATLSMPTECGEDSMNCFRLAHDETSYASGDLVALKFNATLEEAQNVVINWFDEGILSSVISVEGEKMIVIHGVVHTQFWFFADDVFISMECNGNLVELTLHSQSRLGMNDLGENLRRMTGFHADMTAVMWSGSACEG
;
A
#
# COMPACT_ATOMS: atom_id res chain seq x y z
N MET A 1 36.14 5.57 22.62
CA MET A 1 35.21 5.84 23.76
C MET A 1 34.80 4.46 24.23
N SER A 2 35.22 4.01 25.42
CA SER A 2 35.01 2.61 25.83
C SER A 2 33.55 2.37 26.21
N GLU A 3 33.01 1.20 25.93
CA GLU A 3 31.64 0.77 26.28
C GLU A 3 31.35 0.95 27.80
N ASP A 4 32.36 0.77 28.64
CA ASP A 4 32.30 0.99 30.09
C ASP A 4 31.88 2.42 30.48
N SER A 5 32.19 3.44 29.66
CA SER A 5 31.86 4.84 29.92
C SER A 5 30.36 5.13 29.71
N ILE A 6 29.74 4.51 28.71
CA ILE A 6 28.31 4.70 28.40
C ILE A 6 27.45 3.98 29.45
N PHE A 7 27.83 2.74 29.81
CA PHE A 7 27.08 1.96 30.80
C PHE A 7 27.14 2.60 32.22
N ASN A 8 28.27 3.17 32.61
CA ASN A 8 28.40 3.86 33.88
C ASN A 8 27.58 5.17 33.92
N LYS A 9 27.54 5.94 32.81
CA LYS A 9 26.67 7.14 32.70
C LYS A 9 25.19 6.77 32.79
N TRP A 10 24.75 5.66 32.18
CA TRP A 10 23.39 5.18 32.28
C TRP A 10 23.00 4.76 33.70
N LYS A 11 23.90 4.07 34.44
CA LYS A 11 23.68 3.69 35.84
C LYS A 11 23.45 4.91 36.76
N LEU A 12 24.14 6.02 36.50
CA LEU A 12 24.03 7.27 37.27
C LEU A 12 22.87 8.17 36.82
N SER A 13 22.18 7.86 35.71
CA SER A 13 21.09 8.67 35.22
C SER A 13 19.85 8.60 36.14
N SER A 14 19.02 9.67 36.07
CA SER A 14 17.76 9.74 36.82
C SER A 14 16.80 8.61 36.42
N PRO A 15 15.86 8.21 37.31
CA PRO A 15 14.86 7.17 37.01
C PRO A 15 14.03 7.52 35.76
N TYR A 16 13.73 8.80 35.54
CA TYR A 16 12.99 9.24 34.34
C TYR A 16 13.72 8.91 33.03
N VAL A 17 15.05 9.13 33.00
CA VAL A 17 15.88 8.78 31.83
C VAL A 17 15.88 7.27 31.58
N LYS A 18 15.95 6.47 32.65
CA LYS A 18 15.91 5.00 32.53
C LYS A 18 14.58 4.51 32.01
N TRP A 19 13.44 5.06 32.51
CA TRP A 19 12.12 4.69 32.04
C TRP A 19 11.87 5.12 30.58
N SER A 20 12.25 6.36 30.21
CA SER A 20 12.10 6.79 28.80
C SER A 20 12.96 5.96 27.86
N THR A 21 14.18 5.62 28.23
CA THR A 21 15.05 4.73 27.42
C THR A 21 14.42 3.34 27.27
N ALA A 22 13.86 2.78 28.33
CA ALA A 22 13.21 1.46 28.30
C ALA A 22 11.96 1.46 27.41
N ILE A 23 11.14 2.53 27.49
CA ILE A 23 9.93 2.68 26.64
C ILE A 23 10.32 2.80 25.16
N ILE A 24 11.32 3.64 24.84
CA ILE A 24 11.79 3.80 23.46
C ILE A 24 12.38 2.48 22.93
N ALA A 25 13.21 1.79 23.73
CA ALA A 25 13.77 0.50 23.33
C ALA A 25 12.66 -0.54 23.11
N GLY A 26 11.66 -0.61 23.99
CA GLY A 26 10.51 -1.50 23.85
C GLY A 26 9.71 -1.21 22.58
N TRP A 27 9.49 0.07 22.27
CA TRP A 27 8.80 0.48 21.03
C TRP A 27 9.60 0.08 19.78
N ILE A 28 10.93 0.30 19.77
CA ILE A 28 11.78 -0.13 18.66
C ILE A 28 11.71 -1.65 18.45
N VAL A 29 11.79 -2.43 19.53
CA VAL A 29 11.67 -3.90 19.44
C VAL A 29 10.31 -4.30 18.87
N LEU A 30 9.23 -3.65 19.30
CA LEU A 30 7.88 -3.91 18.76
C LEU A 30 7.80 -3.60 17.27
N ILE A 31 8.35 -2.47 16.82
CA ILE A 31 8.40 -2.13 15.38
C ILE A 31 9.19 -3.19 14.61
N LEU A 32 10.33 -3.65 15.11
CA LEU A 32 11.13 -4.69 14.44
C LEU A 32 10.35 -6.02 14.33
N LEU A 33 9.58 -6.38 15.34
CA LEU A 33 8.70 -7.56 15.30
C LEU A 33 7.58 -7.39 14.27
N ILE A 34 6.95 -6.21 14.21
CA ILE A 34 5.95 -5.90 13.18
C ILE A 34 6.55 -6.01 11.77
N GLN A 35 7.76 -5.47 11.55
CA GLN A 35 8.44 -5.57 10.25
C GLN A 35 8.76 -7.02 9.87
N LEU A 36 9.18 -7.83 10.82
CA LEU A 36 9.40 -9.26 10.58
C LEU A 36 8.10 -9.96 10.16
N MET A 37 7.01 -9.70 10.88
CA MET A 37 5.69 -10.26 10.54
C MET A 37 5.18 -9.75 9.18
N ASN A 38 5.32 -8.46 8.89
CA ASN A 38 4.99 -7.88 7.58
C ASN A 38 5.72 -8.59 6.43
N SER A 39 7.01 -8.88 6.64
CA SER A 39 7.84 -9.57 5.64
C SER A 39 7.38 -11.02 5.39
N MET A 40 6.92 -11.71 6.43
CA MET A 40 6.43 -13.10 6.32
C MET A 40 5.03 -13.21 5.73
N SER A 41 4.23 -12.13 5.81
CA SER A 41 2.83 -12.10 5.37
C SER A 41 2.65 -11.34 4.05
N ALA A 42 3.72 -11.03 3.32
CA ALA A 42 3.66 -10.31 2.07
C ALA A 42 2.92 -11.12 0.99
N THR A 43 1.97 -10.48 0.30
CA THR A 43 1.27 -11.06 -0.84
C THR A 43 2.14 -10.92 -2.09
N LEU A 44 2.48 -12.02 -2.76
CA LEU A 44 3.43 -12.03 -3.88
C LEU A 44 2.78 -11.76 -5.24
N SER A 45 1.47 -11.95 -5.35
CA SER A 45 0.72 -11.74 -6.59
C SER A 45 -0.63 -11.12 -6.29
N MET A 46 -1.18 -10.38 -7.26
CA MET A 46 -2.49 -9.75 -7.11
C MET A 46 -3.58 -10.80 -6.86
N PRO A 47 -4.32 -10.72 -5.73
CA PRO A 47 -5.45 -11.60 -5.48
C PRO A 47 -6.59 -11.36 -6.48
N THR A 48 -7.33 -12.41 -6.82
CA THR A 48 -8.48 -12.33 -7.72
C THR A 48 -9.73 -11.80 -7.01
N GLU A 49 -9.80 -11.93 -5.69
CA GLU A 49 -10.93 -11.48 -4.86
C GLU A 49 -10.45 -11.19 -3.44
N CYS A 50 -11.26 -10.50 -2.65
CA CYS A 50 -11.10 -10.41 -1.20
C CYS A 50 -11.65 -11.66 -0.53
N GLY A 51 -11.06 -12.08 0.60
CA GLY A 51 -11.61 -13.17 1.40
C GLY A 51 -13.03 -12.86 1.89
N GLU A 52 -13.85 -13.92 2.04
CA GLU A 52 -15.19 -13.80 2.59
C GLU A 52 -15.15 -13.12 3.98
N ASP A 53 -16.03 -12.15 4.23
CA ASP A 53 -16.08 -11.36 5.47
C ASP A 53 -14.77 -10.62 5.85
N SER A 54 -13.89 -10.38 4.89
CA SER A 54 -12.64 -9.64 5.13
C SER A 54 -12.94 -8.20 5.53
N MET A 55 -12.40 -7.76 6.67
CA MET A 55 -12.48 -6.37 7.14
C MET A 55 -11.18 -5.58 6.92
N ASN A 56 -10.22 -6.15 6.18
CA ASN A 56 -8.93 -5.55 5.90
C ASN A 56 -8.54 -5.63 4.42
N CYS A 57 -9.53 -5.80 3.55
CA CYS A 57 -9.37 -5.87 2.11
C CYS A 57 -10.34 -4.91 1.41
N PHE A 58 -9.86 -4.30 0.34
CA PHE A 58 -10.61 -3.48 -0.62
C PHE A 58 -10.35 -4.00 -2.02
N ARG A 59 -11.38 -4.09 -2.84
CA ARG A 59 -11.25 -4.36 -4.27
C ARG A 59 -12.26 -3.55 -5.06
N LEU A 60 -11.81 -2.95 -6.17
CA LEU A 60 -12.65 -2.28 -7.15
C LEU A 60 -12.28 -2.80 -8.54
N ALA A 61 -13.20 -3.48 -9.17
CA ALA A 61 -13.02 -4.13 -10.47
C ALA A 61 -14.20 -3.84 -11.39
N HIS A 62 -14.08 -4.17 -12.67
CA HIS A 62 -15.17 -4.05 -13.66
C HIS A 62 -16.14 -5.23 -13.65
N ASP A 63 -15.92 -6.19 -12.75
CA ASP A 63 -16.75 -7.39 -12.56
C ASP A 63 -17.34 -7.48 -11.14
N GLU A 64 -17.96 -8.60 -10.83
CA GLU A 64 -18.62 -8.88 -9.54
C GLU A 64 -17.62 -9.10 -8.36
N THR A 65 -16.31 -9.07 -8.60
CA THR A 65 -15.30 -9.25 -7.56
C THR A 65 -15.02 -7.98 -6.74
N SER A 66 -15.70 -6.85 -7.05
CA SER A 66 -15.62 -5.62 -6.23
C SER A 66 -16.08 -5.90 -4.80
N TYR A 67 -15.27 -5.43 -3.81
CA TYR A 67 -15.49 -5.69 -2.42
C TYR A 67 -15.12 -4.49 -1.56
N ALA A 68 -15.98 -4.14 -0.60
CA ALA A 68 -15.80 -3.01 0.31
C ALA A 68 -15.47 -1.67 -0.39
N SER A 69 -15.88 -1.52 -1.67
CA SER A 69 -15.57 -0.36 -2.51
C SER A 69 -16.57 0.81 -2.35
N GLY A 70 -17.64 0.62 -1.57
CA GLY A 70 -18.70 1.62 -1.42
C GLY A 70 -19.37 1.92 -2.76
N ASP A 71 -19.60 3.21 -3.03
CA ASP A 71 -20.23 3.70 -4.27
C ASP A 71 -19.22 4.05 -5.37
N LEU A 72 -17.94 3.62 -5.23
CA LEU A 72 -16.91 3.89 -6.23
C LEU A 72 -17.20 3.11 -7.52
N VAL A 73 -17.02 3.78 -8.65
CA VAL A 73 -17.16 3.18 -9.98
C VAL A 73 -15.77 2.79 -10.48
N ALA A 74 -15.66 1.59 -11.06
CA ALA A 74 -14.38 1.10 -11.61
C ALA A 74 -13.82 2.06 -12.66
N LEU A 75 -12.52 2.30 -12.58
CA LEU A 75 -11.83 3.33 -13.34
C LEU A 75 -11.53 2.89 -14.77
N LYS A 76 -11.84 3.76 -15.72
CA LYS A 76 -11.45 3.60 -17.13
C LYS A 76 -11.14 4.95 -17.77
N PHE A 77 -10.13 4.99 -18.62
CA PHE A 77 -9.59 6.22 -19.19
C PHE A 77 -9.21 6.08 -20.66
N ASN A 78 -9.32 7.19 -21.39
CA ASN A 78 -8.75 7.34 -22.74
C ASN A 78 -7.26 7.69 -22.61
N ALA A 79 -6.43 6.66 -22.53
CA ALA A 79 -4.99 6.77 -22.31
C ALA A 79 -4.26 5.57 -22.92
N THR A 80 -2.95 5.64 -23.07
CA THR A 80 -2.12 4.46 -23.35
C THR A 80 -1.81 3.70 -22.05
N LEU A 81 -1.47 2.40 -22.15
CA LEU A 81 -1.00 1.62 -20.98
C LEU A 81 0.25 2.25 -20.35
N GLU A 82 1.18 2.75 -21.15
CA GLU A 82 2.40 3.41 -20.68
C GLU A 82 2.08 4.69 -19.88
N GLU A 83 1.16 5.52 -20.37
CA GLU A 83 0.72 6.71 -19.66
C GLU A 83 0.09 6.33 -18.31
N ALA A 84 -0.82 5.36 -18.30
CA ALA A 84 -1.47 4.91 -17.08
C ALA A 84 -0.47 4.31 -16.07
N GLN A 85 0.48 3.50 -16.56
CA GLN A 85 1.56 2.95 -15.73
C GLN A 85 2.40 4.05 -15.08
N ASN A 86 2.81 5.05 -15.85
CA ASN A 86 3.63 6.14 -15.32
C ASN A 86 2.89 6.97 -14.27
N VAL A 87 1.60 7.25 -14.48
CA VAL A 87 0.78 7.98 -13.51
C VAL A 87 0.63 7.18 -12.21
N VAL A 88 0.40 5.88 -12.29
CA VAL A 88 0.28 5.02 -11.10
C VAL A 88 1.60 4.91 -10.34
N ILE A 89 2.74 4.75 -11.05
CA ILE A 89 4.06 4.73 -10.41
C ILE A 89 4.33 6.05 -9.69
N ASN A 90 4.07 7.19 -10.33
CA ASN A 90 4.24 8.51 -9.72
C ASN A 90 3.39 8.67 -8.46
N TRP A 91 2.16 8.14 -8.45
CA TRP A 91 1.31 8.16 -7.26
C TRP A 91 1.96 7.44 -6.06
N PHE A 92 2.62 6.29 -6.28
CA PHE A 92 3.37 5.60 -5.25
C PHE A 92 4.62 6.41 -4.82
N ASP A 93 5.34 7.01 -5.76
CA ASP A 93 6.58 7.75 -5.49
C ASP A 93 6.32 9.05 -4.72
N GLU A 94 5.17 9.70 -4.94
CA GLU A 94 4.72 10.89 -4.20
C GLU A 94 4.16 10.54 -2.81
N GLY A 95 3.75 9.31 -2.58
CA GLY A 95 3.16 8.84 -1.33
C GLY A 95 4.18 8.73 -0.19
N ILE A 96 3.83 9.26 0.99
CA ILE A 96 4.66 9.10 2.19
C ILE A 96 4.58 7.62 2.65
N LEU A 97 5.75 6.98 2.86
CA LEU A 97 5.86 5.57 3.27
C LEU A 97 5.25 4.60 2.25
N SER A 98 5.27 4.99 1.00
CA SER A 98 4.79 4.23 -0.14
C SER A 98 5.96 3.85 -1.05
N SER A 99 5.91 2.71 -1.71
CA SER A 99 6.92 2.31 -2.71
C SER A 99 6.38 1.24 -3.64
N VAL A 100 6.83 1.26 -4.90
CA VAL A 100 6.60 0.18 -5.86
C VAL A 100 7.54 -0.98 -5.55
N ILE A 101 7.02 -2.20 -5.51
CA ILE A 101 7.77 -3.45 -5.33
C ILE A 101 8.07 -4.08 -6.68
N SER A 102 7.06 -4.23 -7.53
CA SER A 102 7.22 -4.80 -8.88
C SER A 102 6.24 -4.19 -9.88
N VAL A 103 6.62 -4.28 -11.14
CA VAL A 103 5.77 -3.99 -12.31
C VAL A 103 5.92 -5.18 -13.24
N GLU A 104 4.83 -5.85 -13.57
CA GLU A 104 4.83 -7.10 -14.31
C GLU A 104 3.77 -7.08 -15.44
N GLY A 105 4.05 -7.82 -16.52
CA GLY A 105 3.15 -7.99 -17.65
C GLY A 105 3.42 -7.02 -18.80
N GLU A 106 2.80 -7.30 -19.95
CA GLU A 106 2.90 -6.48 -21.16
C GLU A 106 1.52 -6.01 -21.65
N LYS A 107 0.57 -6.93 -21.77
CA LYS A 107 -0.82 -6.64 -22.19
C LYS A 107 -1.72 -6.29 -21.02
N MET A 108 -1.54 -6.99 -19.92
CA MET A 108 -2.09 -6.65 -18.63
C MET A 108 -0.92 -6.34 -17.70
N ILE A 109 -0.77 -5.08 -17.35
CA ILE A 109 0.29 -4.61 -16.44
C ILE A 109 -0.25 -4.67 -15.02
N VAL A 110 0.51 -5.30 -14.12
CA VAL A 110 0.22 -5.31 -12.69
C VAL A 110 1.33 -4.58 -11.95
N ILE A 111 0.97 -3.52 -11.25
CA ILE A 111 1.85 -2.78 -10.35
C ILE A 111 1.54 -3.25 -8.93
N HIS A 112 2.55 -3.79 -8.27
CA HIS A 112 2.51 -4.12 -6.85
C HIS A 112 3.28 -3.07 -6.06
N GLY A 113 2.62 -2.40 -5.17
CA GLY A 113 3.22 -1.47 -4.22
C GLY A 113 2.93 -1.85 -2.77
N VAL A 114 3.65 -1.24 -1.86
CA VAL A 114 3.43 -1.35 -0.42
C VAL A 114 3.26 0.05 0.17
N VAL A 115 2.30 0.19 1.08
CA VAL A 115 2.08 1.42 1.84
C VAL A 115 2.13 1.08 3.33
N HIS A 116 2.88 1.87 4.12
CA HIS A 116 3.00 1.65 5.55
C HIS A 116 2.20 2.69 6.34
N THR A 117 1.61 2.27 7.46
CA THR A 117 1.00 3.20 8.41
C THR A 117 2.08 4.02 9.13
N GLN A 118 1.79 5.30 9.43
CA GLN A 118 2.79 6.26 9.89
C GLN A 118 3.42 5.91 11.25
N PHE A 119 2.69 5.35 12.19
CA PHE A 119 3.17 5.15 13.57
C PHE A 119 3.65 3.73 13.86
N TRP A 120 2.91 2.74 13.38
CA TRP A 120 3.18 1.33 13.64
C TRP A 120 3.90 0.63 12.50
N PHE A 121 3.96 1.27 11.33
CA PHE A 121 4.57 0.71 10.13
C PHE A 121 3.95 -0.64 9.70
N PHE A 122 2.63 -0.83 9.95
CA PHE A 122 1.90 -1.93 9.34
C PHE A 122 1.93 -1.75 7.84
N ALA A 123 2.23 -2.83 7.13
CA ALA A 123 2.30 -2.83 5.69
C ALA A 123 0.96 -3.29 5.09
N ASP A 124 0.50 -2.56 4.09
CA ASP A 124 -0.60 -2.95 3.23
C ASP A 124 -0.08 -3.18 1.81
N ASP A 125 -0.40 -4.32 1.21
CA ASP A 125 -0.14 -4.57 -0.20
C ASP A 125 -1.20 -3.88 -1.05
N VAL A 126 -0.75 -3.14 -2.04
CA VAL A 126 -1.60 -2.44 -3.01
C VAL A 126 -1.25 -2.94 -4.40
N PHE A 127 -2.23 -3.51 -5.07
CA PHE A 127 -2.10 -3.95 -6.46
C PHE A 127 -3.00 -3.12 -7.35
N ILE A 128 -2.46 -2.69 -8.48
CA ILE A 128 -3.21 -2.00 -9.52
C ILE A 128 -2.91 -2.73 -10.81
N SER A 129 -3.91 -3.42 -11.35
CA SER A 129 -3.80 -3.97 -12.70
C SER A 129 -4.45 -3.02 -13.70
N MET A 130 -3.90 -2.99 -14.89
CA MET A 130 -4.38 -2.19 -16.01
C MET A 130 -4.28 -2.98 -17.30
N GLU A 131 -5.33 -2.90 -18.10
CA GLU A 131 -5.41 -3.56 -19.41
C GLU A 131 -6.22 -2.73 -20.39
N CYS A 132 -6.02 -2.96 -21.69
CA CYS A 132 -6.83 -2.36 -22.73
C CYS A 132 -8.15 -3.14 -22.90
N ASN A 133 -9.28 -2.43 -22.75
CA ASN A 133 -10.57 -2.94 -23.16
C ASN A 133 -11.16 -2.00 -24.25
N GLY A 134 -11.10 -2.46 -25.49
CA GLY A 134 -11.33 -1.58 -26.65
C GLY A 134 -10.28 -0.47 -26.72
N ASN A 135 -10.72 0.77 -26.74
CA ASN A 135 -9.84 1.95 -26.80
C ASN A 135 -9.53 2.57 -25.41
N LEU A 136 -9.96 1.94 -24.34
CA LEU A 136 -9.84 2.45 -22.98
C LEU A 136 -8.87 1.58 -22.19
N VAL A 137 -8.12 2.20 -21.29
CA VAL A 137 -7.44 1.50 -20.20
C VAL A 137 -8.43 1.30 -19.06
N GLU A 138 -8.64 0.06 -18.65
CA GLU A 138 -9.41 -0.31 -17.45
C GLU A 138 -8.46 -0.65 -16.31
N LEU A 139 -8.76 -0.13 -15.12
CA LEU A 139 -8.00 -0.38 -13.89
C LEU A 139 -8.80 -1.25 -12.94
N THR A 140 -8.14 -2.27 -12.40
CA THR A 140 -8.62 -2.99 -11.21
C THR A 140 -7.71 -2.65 -10.03
N LEU A 141 -8.32 -2.26 -8.91
CA LEU A 141 -7.64 -1.90 -7.69
C LEU A 141 -7.83 -2.99 -6.64
N HIS A 142 -6.76 -3.33 -5.92
CA HIS A 142 -6.83 -4.22 -4.76
C HIS A 142 -5.89 -3.70 -3.68
N SER A 143 -6.38 -3.59 -2.46
CA SER A 143 -5.58 -3.17 -1.30
C SER A 143 -5.90 -4.05 -0.11
N GLN A 144 -4.87 -4.62 0.52
CA GLN A 144 -5.03 -5.59 1.60
C GLN A 144 -3.93 -5.43 2.65
N SER A 145 -4.33 -5.39 3.92
CA SER A 145 -3.37 -5.36 5.02
C SER A 145 -2.71 -6.72 5.22
N ARG A 146 -1.37 -6.71 5.37
CA ARG A 146 -0.60 -7.94 5.66
C ARG A 146 -0.89 -8.50 7.03
N LEU A 147 -1.21 -7.64 8.00
CA LEU A 147 -1.42 -8.00 9.39
C LEU A 147 -2.75 -7.44 9.90
N GLY A 148 -3.39 -8.20 10.78
CA GLY A 148 -4.64 -7.82 11.43
C GLY A 148 -5.88 -8.32 10.69
N MET A 149 -6.99 -8.40 11.42
CA MET A 149 -8.29 -8.82 10.88
C MET A 149 -9.14 -7.62 10.42
N ASN A 150 -8.77 -6.40 10.84
CA ASN A 150 -9.50 -5.18 10.52
C ASN A 150 -8.51 -4.02 10.38
N ASP A 151 -8.62 -3.26 9.30
CA ASP A 151 -7.78 -2.10 8.99
C ASP A 151 -8.42 -0.76 9.37
N LEU A 152 -9.59 -0.80 10.05
CA LEU A 152 -10.38 0.38 10.41
C LEU A 152 -10.79 1.25 9.20
N GLY A 153 -10.92 0.65 8.02
CA GLY A 153 -11.29 1.32 6.77
C GLY A 153 -10.12 2.04 6.07
N GLU A 154 -8.89 1.76 6.45
CA GLU A 154 -7.71 2.42 5.89
C GLU A 154 -7.51 2.07 4.41
N ASN A 155 -7.74 0.81 4.01
CA ASN A 155 -7.69 0.40 2.61
C ASN A 155 -8.75 1.12 1.76
N LEU A 156 -9.99 1.23 2.24
CA LEU A 156 -11.04 2.00 1.56
C LEU A 156 -10.65 3.48 1.45
N ARG A 157 -10.19 4.10 2.55
CA ARG A 157 -9.78 5.51 2.57
C ARG A 157 -8.68 5.80 1.55
N ARG A 158 -7.65 4.96 1.51
CA ARG A 158 -6.52 5.05 0.59
C ARG A 158 -6.97 4.93 -0.86
N MET A 159 -7.75 3.90 -1.17
CA MET A 159 -8.21 3.65 -2.53
C MET A 159 -9.25 4.66 -2.99
N THR A 160 -10.03 5.26 -2.10
CA THR A 160 -10.87 6.43 -2.42
C THR A 160 -10.02 7.64 -2.80
N GLY A 161 -8.93 7.89 -2.09
CA GLY A 161 -7.96 8.93 -2.46
C GLY A 161 -7.33 8.66 -3.83
N PHE A 162 -6.80 7.45 -4.04
CA PHE A 162 -6.28 7.04 -5.34
C PHE A 162 -7.30 7.23 -6.47
N HIS A 163 -8.54 6.79 -6.26
CA HIS A 163 -9.62 6.95 -7.24
C HIS A 163 -9.88 8.42 -7.60
N ALA A 164 -9.89 9.31 -6.60
CA ALA A 164 -10.07 10.74 -6.81
C ALA A 164 -8.89 11.33 -7.59
N ASP A 165 -7.65 10.97 -7.23
CA ASP A 165 -6.44 11.42 -7.89
C ASP A 165 -6.43 10.99 -9.37
N MET A 166 -6.71 9.72 -9.67
CA MET A 166 -6.77 9.20 -11.03
C MET A 166 -7.87 9.87 -11.86
N THR A 167 -9.02 10.18 -11.25
CA THR A 167 -10.12 10.89 -11.91
C THR A 167 -9.77 12.34 -12.23
N ALA A 168 -8.89 12.96 -11.44
CA ALA A 168 -8.44 14.33 -11.65
C ALA A 168 -7.32 14.46 -12.71
N VAL A 169 -6.69 13.38 -13.13
CA VAL A 169 -5.64 13.39 -14.17
C VAL A 169 -6.21 13.85 -15.50
N MET A 170 -5.50 14.74 -16.17
CA MET A 170 -5.78 15.11 -17.56
C MET A 170 -5.12 14.10 -18.50
N TRP A 171 -5.84 13.04 -18.82
CA TRP A 171 -5.37 11.98 -19.71
C TRP A 171 -5.18 12.49 -21.13
N SER A 172 -4.25 11.90 -21.88
CA SER A 172 -3.92 12.32 -23.27
C SER A 172 -5.07 12.22 -24.26
N GLY A 173 -6.07 11.40 -23.95
CA GLY A 173 -7.17 11.07 -24.88
C GLY A 173 -6.74 10.08 -25.98
N SER A 174 -5.53 9.49 -25.88
CA SER A 174 -5.05 8.47 -26.81
C SER A 174 -5.81 7.16 -26.64
N ALA A 175 -6.01 6.44 -27.76
CA ALA A 175 -6.58 5.10 -27.70
C ALA A 175 -5.59 4.13 -27.04
N CYS A 176 -6.11 3.21 -26.22
CA CYS A 176 -5.34 2.11 -25.71
C CYS A 176 -5.08 1.09 -26.83
N GLU A 177 -3.82 0.79 -27.09
CA GLU A 177 -3.41 -0.26 -28.02
C GLU A 177 -2.77 -1.38 -27.21
N GLY A 178 -3.37 -2.58 -27.25
CA GLY A 178 -2.95 -3.77 -26.53
C GLY A 178 -2.37 -4.88 -27.41
#